data_8dfb9a327ab2039e905e3bb1d288f564
#
_entry.id   8dfb9a327ab2039e905e3bb1d288f564
#
_cell.length_a   1.000
_cell.length_b   1.000
_cell.length_c   1.000
_cell.angle_alpha   90.00
_cell.angle_beta   90.00
_cell.angle_gamma   90.00
#
_symmetry.space_group_name_H-M   'P 1'
#
loop_
_entity.id
_entity.type
_entity.pdbx_description
1 polymer ?
#
loop_
_entity_poly.entity_id
_entity_poly.type
_entity_poly.pdbx_seq_one_letter_code
_entity_poly.pdbx_strand_id
1 'polypeptide(L)'
;SRDSLKGYPWMKVIRAEMFQHIHFPEGYWYEDTIMGMLIIPLARKVALIKDDVYYYTYNTDSISFSSANSPKSIDGIYITRSLLKDALVCGALVAAPEYQYHHFLQQVHNNWRRSLRLGPDVEQAMFVIACDLWNDFFSDNYACKKTHLINVEKALKTRSFKRFRKACFMDF
;
A
#
# COMPACT_ATOMS: atom_id res chain seq x y z
N SER A 1 -4.54 -12.01 13.30
CA SER A 1 -3.41 -11.21 12.77
C SER A 1 -3.92 -10.00 11.99
N ARG A 2 -3.23 -8.87 12.07
CA ARG A 2 -3.53 -7.68 11.23
C ARG A 2 -3.41 -8.00 9.73
N ASP A 3 -2.58 -8.93 9.36
CA ASP A 3 -2.39 -9.36 7.96
C ASP A 3 -3.63 -9.97 7.30
N SER A 4 -4.58 -10.46 8.09
CA SER A 4 -5.85 -10.96 7.57
C SER A 4 -6.87 -9.86 7.27
N LEU A 5 -6.62 -8.64 7.73
CA LEU A 5 -7.51 -7.52 7.48
C LEU A 5 -7.28 -6.94 6.09
N LYS A 6 -8.36 -6.80 5.34
CA LYS A 6 -8.31 -6.14 4.03
C LYS A 6 -8.29 -4.61 4.19
N GLY A 7 -7.56 -3.94 3.28
CA GLY A 7 -7.38 -2.49 3.30
C GLY A 7 -8.60 -1.67 2.88
N TYR A 8 -9.70 -2.28 2.45
CA TYR A 8 -10.89 -1.49 2.06
C TYR A 8 -11.56 -0.83 3.27
N PRO A 9 -12.22 0.32 3.11
CA PRO A 9 -12.97 0.97 4.19
C PRO A 9 -14.30 0.26 4.51
N TRP A 10 -14.93 -0.40 3.52
CA TRP A 10 -16.18 -1.14 3.73
C TRP A 10 -15.98 -2.44 4.53
N MET A 11 -17.05 -3.03 5.01
CA MET A 11 -17.06 -4.22 5.91
C MET A 11 -16.37 -3.97 7.25
N LYS A 12 -16.36 -2.73 7.72
CA LYS A 12 -15.70 -2.35 8.97
C LYS A 12 -16.53 -1.35 9.75
N VAL A 13 -16.60 -1.57 11.06
CA VAL A 13 -17.05 -0.57 12.02
C VAL A 13 -15.81 -0.11 12.78
N ILE A 14 -15.56 1.17 12.76
CA ILE A 14 -14.34 1.78 13.31
C ILE A 14 -14.78 2.85 14.32
N ARG A 15 -14.11 2.92 15.47
CA ARG A 15 -14.39 3.96 16.45
C ARG A 15 -14.14 5.34 15.85
N ALA A 16 -15.06 6.27 16.05
CA ALA A 16 -14.99 7.63 15.50
C ALA A 16 -13.74 8.38 15.99
N GLU A 17 -13.26 8.08 17.20
CA GLU A 17 -12.06 8.70 17.77
C GLU A 17 -10.81 8.47 16.89
N MET A 18 -10.75 7.39 16.13
CA MET A 18 -9.64 7.12 15.23
C MET A 18 -9.57 8.11 14.05
N PHE A 19 -10.65 8.81 13.76
CA PHE A 19 -10.74 9.79 12.68
C PHE A 19 -10.68 11.24 13.16
N GLN A 20 -10.43 11.51 14.45
CA GLN A 20 -10.32 12.89 14.94
C GLN A 20 -9.21 13.69 14.27
N HIS A 21 -8.10 13.03 13.91
CA HIS A 21 -6.92 13.66 13.29
C HIS A 21 -6.46 12.94 12.03
N ILE A 22 -7.23 11.97 11.56
CA ILE A 22 -6.92 11.18 10.37
C ILE A 22 -8.06 11.37 9.37
N HIS A 23 -7.75 11.95 8.21
CA HIS A 23 -8.71 12.22 7.15
C HIS A 23 -8.34 11.45 5.89
N PHE A 24 -9.35 11.02 5.14
CA PHE A 24 -9.10 10.44 3.83
C PHE A 24 -8.50 11.49 2.89
N PRO A 25 -7.47 11.14 2.09
CA PRO A 25 -6.91 12.09 1.12
C PRO A 25 -7.95 12.45 0.06
N GLU A 26 -8.13 13.74 -0.18
CA GLU A 26 -9.06 14.27 -1.17
C GLU A 26 -8.36 14.53 -2.51
N GLY A 27 -9.06 14.29 -3.62
CA GLY A 27 -8.56 14.56 -4.97
C GLY A 27 -7.62 13.49 -5.55
N TYR A 28 -7.27 12.46 -4.80
CA TYR A 28 -6.41 11.36 -5.21
C TYR A 28 -7.19 10.06 -5.38
N TRP A 29 -6.74 9.20 -6.29
CA TRP A 29 -7.17 7.82 -6.34
C TRP A 29 -6.45 6.97 -5.29
N TYR A 30 -7.07 5.88 -4.87
CA TYR A 30 -6.54 4.94 -3.85
C TYR A 30 -6.46 5.53 -2.45
N GLU A 31 -7.38 6.42 -2.11
CA GLU A 31 -7.53 7.05 -0.80
C GLU A 31 -7.72 6.03 0.33
N ASP A 32 -8.23 4.83 -0.02
CA ASP A 32 -8.42 3.71 0.89
C ASP A 32 -7.09 3.11 1.42
N THR A 33 -5.96 3.43 0.80
CA THR A 33 -4.62 3.05 1.28
C THR A 33 -4.39 3.50 2.74
N ILE A 34 -5.06 4.56 3.18
CA ILE A 34 -5.03 5.05 4.57
C ILE A 34 -5.45 3.96 5.58
N MET A 35 -6.37 3.07 5.19
CA MET A 35 -6.81 1.98 6.05
C MET A 35 -5.67 1.06 6.44
N GLY A 36 -4.86 0.66 5.46
CA GLY A 36 -3.69 -0.20 5.69
C GLY A 36 -2.52 0.53 6.31
N MET A 37 -2.31 1.80 5.97
CA MET A 37 -1.14 2.55 6.41
C MET A 37 -1.30 3.18 7.81
N LEU A 38 -2.50 3.59 8.20
CA LEU A 38 -2.73 4.30 9.46
C LEU A 38 -3.74 3.58 10.38
N ILE A 39 -4.94 3.30 9.89
CA ILE A 39 -6.05 2.84 10.73
C ILE A 39 -5.79 1.45 11.32
N ILE A 40 -5.44 0.47 10.48
CA ILE A 40 -5.19 -0.91 10.95
C ILE A 40 -3.98 -0.98 11.90
N PRO A 41 -2.82 -0.35 11.61
CA PRO A 41 -1.70 -0.32 12.53
C PRO A 41 -2.01 0.27 13.91
N LEU A 42 -2.78 1.35 13.95
CA LEU A 42 -3.17 2.04 15.18
C LEU A 42 -4.27 1.33 15.97
N ALA A 43 -5.01 0.41 15.35
CA ALA A 43 -6.08 -0.33 16.04
C ALA A 43 -5.53 -1.21 17.15
N ARG A 44 -5.91 -0.94 18.40
CA ARG A 44 -5.48 -1.71 19.58
C ARG A 44 -6.16 -3.08 19.66
N LYS A 45 -7.43 -3.14 19.29
CA LYS A 45 -8.25 -4.36 19.31
C LYS A 45 -9.03 -4.46 18.02
N VAL A 46 -9.10 -5.66 17.47
CA VAL A 46 -9.89 -5.99 16.29
C VAL A 46 -10.72 -7.22 16.60
N ALA A 47 -12.02 -7.15 16.33
CA ALA A 47 -12.93 -8.29 16.36
C ALA A 47 -13.33 -8.65 14.92
N LEU A 48 -13.38 -9.93 14.60
CA LEU A 48 -13.88 -10.43 13.35
C LEU A 48 -15.24 -11.08 13.58
N ILE A 49 -16.21 -10.73 12.75
CA ILE A 49 -17.51 -11.41 12.67
C ILE A 49 -17.53 -12.29 11.44
N LYS A 50 -18.29 -13.40 11.49
CA LYS A 50 -18.36 -14.37 10.40
C LYS A 50 -19.55 -14.15 9.48
N ASP A 51 -20.44 -13.23 9.86
CA ASP A 51 -21.65 -12.93 9.10
C ASP A 51 -21.33 -12.13 7.84
N ASP A 52 -22.09 -12.37 6.78
CA ASP A 52 -22.01 -11.59 5.55
C ASP A 52 -22.71 -10.24 5.77
N VAL A 53 -21.90 -9.19 5.91
CA VAL A 53 -22.38 -7.83 6.23
C VAL A 53 -22.32 -6.87 5.04
N TYR A 54 -21.85 -7.32 3.89
CA TYR A 54 -21.66 -6.46 2.73
C TYR A 54 -21.69 -7.27 1.42
N TYR A 55 -22.45 -6.78 0.45
CA TYR A 55 -22.45 -7.28 -0.91
C TYR A 55 -21.65 -6.37 -1.84
N TYR A 56 -20.57 -6.88 -2.38
CA TYR A 56 -19.76 -6.14 -3.35
C TYR A 56 -20.33 -6.33 -4.76
N THR A 57 -20.94 -5.27 -5.30
CA THR A 57 -21.46 -5.28 -6.67
C THR A 57 -20.31 -5.07 -7.66
N TYR A 58 -20.21 -5.95 -8.63
CA TYR A 58 -19.24 -5.80 -9.72
C TYR A 58 -19.65 -4.60 -10.61
N ASN A 59 -18.75 -3.63 -10.75
CA ASN A 59 -18.96 -2.45 -11.59
C ASN A 59 -17.74 -2.24 -12.49
N THR A 60 -17.93 -2.43 -13.80
CA THR A 60 -16.89 -2.26 -14.82
C THR A 60 -16.40 -0.81 -14.96
N ASP A 61 -17.21 0.17 -14.58
CA ASP A 61 -16.88 1.59 -14.65
C ASP A 61 -16.13 2.09 -13.40
N SER A 62 -15.88 1.19 -12.43
CA SER A 62 -15.13 1.56 -11.23
C SER A 62 -13.67 1.87 -11.54
N ILE A 63 -13.04 2.67 -10.68
CA ILE A 63 -11.60 2.99 -10.76
C ILE A 63 -10.75 1.72 -10.84
N SER A 64 -11.12 0.66 -10.12
CA SER A 64 -10.39 -0.61 -10.10
C SER A 64 -10.29 -1.27 -11.48
N PHE A 65 -11.26 -1.05 -12.37
CA PHE A 65 -11.27 -1.61 -13.73
C PHE A 65 -10.83 -0.60 -14.81
N SER A 66 -11.12 0.69 -14.62
CA SER A 66 -10.86 1.73 -15.61
C SER A 66 -9.48 2.41 -15.44
N SER A 67 -8.80 2.20 -14.31
CA SER A 67 -7.57 2.93 -13.96
C SER A 67 -6.35 2.62 -14.81
N ALA A 68 -6.31 1.49 -15.50
CA ALA A 68 -5.09 0.94 -16.11
C ALA A 68 -4.42 1.85 -17.17
N ASN A 69 -5.16 2.78 -17.78
CA ASN A 69 -4.65 3.71 -18.79
C ASN A 69 -4.69 5.19 -18.32
N SER A 70 -5.08 5.42 -17.08
CA SER A 70 -5.20 6.79 -16.56
C SER A 70 -3.89 7.25 -15.91
N PRO A 71 -3.39 8.45 -16.25
CA PRO A 71 -2.27 9.06 -15.53
C PRO A 71 -2.49 9.16 -14.01
N LYS A 72 -3.74 9.23 -13.54
CA LYS A 72 -4.08 9.21 -12.11
C LYS A 72 -3.69 7.90 -11.41
N SER A 73 -3.33 6.85 -12.16
CA SER A 73 -2.80 5.63 -11.56
C SER A 73 -1.51 5.83 -10.76
N ILE A 74 -0.76 6.93 -11.01
CA ILE A 74 0.42 7.30 -10.23
C ILE A 74 0.08 7.87 -8.85
N ASP A 75 -1.17 8.26 -8.59
CA ASP A 75 -1.58 8.79 -7.29
C ASP A 75 -1.22 7.84 -6.14
N GLY A 76 -1.25 6.54 -6.40
CA GLY A 76 -0.92 5.52 -5.41
C GLY A 76 0.48 5.67 -4.79
N ILE A 77 1.51 6.09 -5.55
CA ILE A 77 2.85 6.28 -5.00
C ILE A 77 2.94 7.56 -4.17
N TYR A 78 2.25 8.63 -4.59
CA TYR A 78 2.18 9.89 -3.83
C TYR A 78 1.44 9.71 -2.51
N ILE A 79 0.30 9.01 -2.53
CA ILE A 79 -0.42 8.64 -1.30
C ILE A 79 0.47 7.78 -0.40
N THR A 80 1.13 6.75 -0.92
CA THR A 80 2.04 5.91 -0.13
C THR A 80 3.12 6.75 0.54
N ARG A 81 3.74 7.69 -0.19
CA ARG A 81 4.74 8.62 0.36
C ARG A 81 4.18 9.50 1.47
N SER A 82 3.01 10.09 1.26
CA SER A 82 2.37 10.97 2.26
C SER A 82 2.02 10.18 3.52
N LEU A 83 1.37 9.03 3.36
CA LEU A 83 0.94 8.19 4.48
C LEU A 83 2.10 7.59 5.27
N LEU A 84 3.27 7.35 4.67
CA LEU A 84 4.48 6.95 5.43
C LEU A 84 4.95 8.07 6.36
N LYS A 85 4.91 9.32 5.90
CA LYS A 85 5.23 10.48 6.74
C LYS A 85 4.23 10.61 7.89
N ASP A 86 2.95 10.50 7.58
CA ASP A 86 1.89 10.55 8.58
C ASP A 86 2.00 9.39 9.57
N ALA A 87 2.34 8.17 9.10
CA ALA A 87 2.55 6.99 9.93
C ALA A 87 3.72 7.15 10.90
N LEU A 88 4.76 7.88 10.50
CA LEU A 88 5.86 8.25 11.40
C LEU A 88 5.37 9.21 12.49
N VAL A 89 4.63 10.25 12.11
CA VAL A 89 4.15 11.29 13.04
C VAL A 89 3.11 10.75 14.02
N CYS A 90 2.13 9.96 13.55
CA CYS A 90 1.08 9.40 14.42
C CYS A 90 1.48 8.12 15.16
N GLY A 91 2.71 7.62 14.95
CA GLY A 91 3.23 6.43 15.62
C GLY A 91 2.79 5.10 15.01
N ALA A 92 2.13 5.08 13.85
CA ALA A 92 1.66 3.85 13.20
C ALA A 92 2.82 2.93 12.77
N LEU A 93 3.98 3.52 12.37
CA LEU A 93 5.21 2.75 12.07
C LEU A 93 5.73 2.01 13.30
N VAL A 94 5.65 2.62 14.47
CA VAL A 94 6.12 2.03 15.74
C VAL A 94 5.12 1.02 16.28
N ALA A 95 3.82 1.29 16.12
CA ALA A 95 2.74 0.42 16.62
C ALA A 95 2.69 -0.95 15.94
N ALA A 96 3.09 -1.05 14.66
CA ALA A 96 3.05 -2.29 13.90
C ALA A 96 4.14 -2.34 12.81
N PRO A 97 5.43 -2.35 13.16
CA PRO A 97 6.53 -2.14 12.22
C PRO A 97 6.61 -3.22 11.13
N GLU A 98 6.49 -4.49 11.47
CA GLU A 98 6.53 -5.59 10.48
C GLU A 98 5.32 -5.52 9.52
N TYR A 99 4.13 -5.22 10.05
CA TYR A 99 2.95 -5.04 9.23
C TYR A 99 3.12 -3.88 8.24
N GLN A 100 3.59 -2.73 8.73
CA GLN A 100 3.88 -1.54 7.91
C GLN A 100 4.88 -1.84 6.80
N TYR A 101 5.95 -2.56 7.13
CA TYR A 101 6.96 -2.94 6.16
C TYR A 101 6.39 -3.83 5.03
N HIS A 102 5.66 -4.88 5.41
CA HIS A 102 5.00 -5.75 4.42
C HIS A 102 3.95 -4.99 3.60
N HIS A 103 3.19 -4.11 4.24
CA HIS A 103 2.18 -3.32 3.55
C HIS A 103 2.81 -2.32 2.56
N PHE A 104 3.93 -1.69 2.94
CA PHE A 104 4.71 -0.85 2.02
C PHE A 104 5.18 -1.63 0.79
N LEU A 105 5.79 -2.79 0.96
CA LEU A 105 6.23 -3.62 -0.17
C LEU A 105 5.05 -4.02 -1.08
N GLN A 106 3.90 -4.33 -0.49
CA GLN A 106 2.68 -4.61 -1.25
C GLN A 106 2.19 -3.38 -2.02
N GLN A 107 2.26 -2.18 -1.43
CA GLN A 107 1.91 -0.94 -2.13
C GLN A 107 2.89 -0.64 -3.27
N VAL A 108 4.19 -0.88 -3.10
CA VAL A 108 5.18 -0.77 -4.18
C VAL A 108 4.81 -1.67 -5.36
N HIS A 109 4.48 -2.92 -5.09
CA HIS A 109 4.04 -3.87 -6.13
C HIS A 109 2.73 -3.43 -6.80
N ASN A 110 1.72 -3.03 -6.03
CA ASN A 110 0.44 -2.56 -6.55
C ASN A 110 0.58 -1.32 -7.42
N ASN A 111 1.38 -0.35 -6.99
CA ASN A 111 1.64 0.89 -7.73
C ASN A 111 2.34 0.61 -9.07
N TRP A 112 3.30 -0.32 -9.08
CA TRP A 112 3.92 -0.76 -10.33
C TRP A 112 2.88 -1.36 -11.30
N ARG A 113 2.02 -2.27 -10.83
CA ARG A 113 0.95 -2.86 -11.67
C ARG A 113 0.03 -1.81 -12.29
N ARG A 114 -0.30 -0.79 -11.52
CA ARG A 114 -1.15 0.34 -11.98
C ARG A 114 -0.45 1.18 -13.04
N SER A 115 0.87 1.27 -13.02
CA SER A 115 1.66 2.08 -13.95
C SER A 115 2.07 1.37 -15.25
N LEU A 116 1.86 0.06 -15.37
CA LEU A 116 2.35 -0.77 -16.50
C LEU A 116 1.98 -0.23 -17.89
N ARG A 117 0.83 0.41 -18.02
CA ARG A 117 0.34 0.95 -19.29
C ARG A 117 0.69 2.43 -19.51
N LEU A 118 1.39 3.06 -18.57
CA LEU A 118 1.84 4.45 -18.69
C LEU A 118 3.22 4.59 -19.34
N GLY A 119 3.89 3.47 -19.55
CA GLY A 119 5.19 3.41 -20.22
C GLY A 119 6.39 3.17 -19.28
N PRO A 120 7.51 2.71 -19.84
CA PRO A 120 8.67 2.26 -19.07
C PRO A 120 9.33 3.37 -18.25
N ASP A 121 9.29 4.61 -18.70
CA ASP A 121 9.87 5.75 -17.98
C ASP A 121 9.10 6.03 -16.69
N VAL A 122 7.77 5.90 -16.73
CA VAL A 122 6.91 6.04 -15.54
C VAL A 122 7.18 4.90 -14.56
N GLU A 123 7.27 3.66 -15.06
CA GLU A 123 7.61 2.50 -14.22
C GLU A 123 8.97 2.70 -13.51
N GLN A 124 9.97 3.19 -14.23
CA GLN A 124 11.31 3.44 -13.69
C GLN A 124 11.31 4.57 -12.67
N ALA A 125 10.61 5.67 -12.94
CA ALA A 125 10.49 6.78 -12.00
C ALA A 125 9.81 6.35 -10.69
N MET A 126 8.73 5.57 -10.78
CA MET A 126 8.05 5.02 -9.59
C MET A 126 8.94 4.06 -8.81
N PHE A 127 9.75 3.25 -9.48
CA PHE A 127 10.73 2.39 -8.82
C PHE A 127 11.80 3.19 -8.08
N VAL A 128 12.32 4.28 -8.66
CA VAL A 128 13.28 5.17 -7.98
C VAL A 128 12.67 5.76 -6.71
N ILE A 129 11.44 6.29 -6.80
CA ILE A 129 10.72 6.81 -5.63
C ILE A 129 10.54 5.72 -4.58
N ALA A 130 10.18 4.50 -4.98
CA ALA A 130 10.02 3.38 -4.05
C ALA A 130 11.34 3.01 -3.34
N CYS A 131 12.49 3.07 -4.03
CA CYS A 131 13.80 2.85 -3.44
C CYS A 131 14.15 3.94 -2.41
N ASP A 132 13.82 5.20 -2.72
CA ASP A 132 14.07 6.30 -1.80
C ASP A 132 13.18 6.20 -0.55
N LEU A 133 11.89 5.89 -0.72
CA LEU A 133 10.98 5.62 0.40
C LEU A 133 11.42 4.44 1.26
N TRP A 134 11.92 3.36 0.63
CA TRP A 134 12.47 2.23 1.36
C TRP A 134 13.66 2.66 2.21
N ASN A 135 14.58 3.43 1.65
CA ASN A 135 15.76 3.94 2.36
C ASN A 135 15.39 4.88 3.51
N ASP A 136 14.44 5.79 3.28
CA ASP A 136 14.06 6.82 4.25
C ASP A 136 13.30 6.27 5.47
N PHE A 137 12.49 5.22 5.28
CA PHE A 137 11.57 4.74 6.31
C PHE A 137 11.92 3.36 6.88
N PHE A 138 12.60 2.51 6.13
CA PHE A 138 12.82 1.12 6.52
C PHE A 138 14.29 0.70 6.54
N SER A 139 15.07 1.06 5.53
CA SER A 139 16.50 0.67 5.35
C SER A 139 16.74 -0.82 5.64
N ASP A 140 17.84 -1.19 6.29
CA ASP A 140 18.21 -2.58 6.58
C ASP A 140 17.63 -3.13 7.91
N ASN A 141 16.80 -2.35 8.59
CA ASN A 141 16.24 -2.74 9.90
C ASN A 141 15.16 -3.83 9.81
N TYR A 142 14.65 -4.11 8.59
CA TYR A 142 13.56 -5.04 8.37
C TYR A 142 13.92 -6.09 7.33
N ALA A 143 13.32 -7.28 7.48
CA ALA A 143 13.40 -8.35 6.50
C ALA A 143 11.98 -8.84 6.15
N CYS A 144 11.73 -9.02 4.86
CA CYS A 144 10.45 -9.48 4.38
C CYS A 144 10.24 -10.96 4.72
N LYS A 145 9.13 -11.28 5.39
CA LYS A 145 8.72 -12.65 5.72
C LYS A 145 7.70 -13.22 4.73
N LYS A 146 7.17 -12.40 3.81
CA LYS A 146 6.18 -12.82 2.81
C LYS A 146 6.88 -13.24 1.53
N THR A 147 6.78 -14.51 1.20
CA THR A 147 7.52 -15.14 0.08
C THR A 147 7.38 -14.39 -1.24
N HIS A 148 6.18 -13.94 -1.57
CA HIS A 148 5.89 -13.20 -2.80
C HIS A 148 6.48 -11.78 -2.83
N LEU A 149 6.89 -11.20 -1.71
CA LEU A 149 7.48 -9.86 -1.65
C LEU A 149 9.01 -9.87 -1.44
N ILE A 150 9.63 -11.02 -1.18
CA ILE A 150 11.08 -11.12 -0.93
C ILE A 150 11.89 -10.62 -2.13
N ASN A 151 11.44 -10.92 -3.34
CA ASN A 151 12.15 -10.50 -4.54
C ASN A 151 11.98 -9.01 -4.82
N VAL A 152 10.82 -8.44 -4.47
CA VAL A 152 10.59 -6.98 -4.50
C VAL A 152 11.55 -6.29 -3.53
N GLU A 153 11.62 -6.76 -2.28
CA GLU A 153 12.58 -6.25 -1.28
C GLU A 153 14.01 -6.28 -1.78
N LYS A 154 14.49 -7.44 -2.29
CA LYS A 154 15.85 -7.58 -2.84
C LYS A 154 16.13 -6.59 -3.98
N ALA A 155 15.13 -6.32 -4.80
CA ALA A 155 15.27 -5.37 -5.90
C ALA A 155 15.41 -3.93 -5.40
N LEU A 156 14.65 -3.53 -4.37
CA LEU A 156 14.77 -2.22 -3.73
C LEU A 156 16.16 -2.06 -3.07
N LYS A 157 16.59 -3.03 -2.26
CA LYS A 157 17.90 -3.03 -1.59
C LYS A 157 19.09 -2.88 -2.57
N THR A 158 18.96 -3.52 -3.75
CA THR A 158 20.01 -3.46 -4.76
C THR A 158 19.80 -2.35 -5.79
N ARG A 159 18.76 -1.53 -5.65
CA ARG A 159 18.33 -0.50 -6.60
C ARG A 159 18.30 -1.01 -8.06
N SER A 160 17.90 -2.27 -8.26
CA SER A 160 17.91 -2.93 -9.56
C SER A 160 16.52 -2.97 -10.19
N PHE A 161 16.25 -2.06 -11.11
CA PHE A 161 14.98 -2.01 -11.84
C PHE A 161 14.70 -3.29 -12.64
N LYS A 162 15.73 -3.88 -13.24
CA LYS A 162 15.59 -5.16 -13.96
C LYS A 162 15.12 -6.30 -13.04
N ARG A 163 15.67 -6.39 -11.83
CA ARG A 163 15.24 -7.38 -10.83
C ARG A 163 13.82 -7.08 -10.35
N PHE A 164 13.50 -5.81 -10.15
CA PHE A 164 12.18 -5.36 -9.73
C PHE A 164 11.10 -5.78 -10.72
N ARG A 165 11.26 -5.46 -12.00
CA ARG A 165 10.32 -5.89 -13.04
C ARG A 165 10.15 -7.41 -13.06
N LYS A 166 11.26 -8.17 -13.01
CA LYS A 166 11.20 -9.64 -12.96
C LYS A 166 10.41 -10.12 -11.74
N ALA A 167 10.68 -9.60 -10.54
CA ALA A 167 9.98 -9.95 -9.32
C ALA A 167 8.47 -9.71 -9.45
N CYS A 168 8.08 -8.51 -9.91
CA CYS A 168 6.68 -8.15 -10.03
C CYS A 168 5.91 -8.92 -11.13
N PHE A 169 6.59 -9.40 -12.19
CA PHE A 169 5.96 -10.25 -13.21
C PHE A 169 5.84 -11.73 -12.81
N MET A 170 6.69 -12.22 -11.91
CA MET A 170 6.67 -13.64 -11.51
C MET A 170 5.64 -13.95 -10.42
N ASP A 171 5.11 -12.92 -9.76
CA ASP A 171 4.11 -13.05 -8.69
C ASP A 171 2.66 -12.93 -9.22
N PHE A 172 2.48 -13.27 -10.51
CA PHE A 172 1.18 -13.36 -11.19
C PHE A 172 0.68 -14.79 -11.26
#